data_7d41f195c3227e780e81a05df44b274d
#
_entry.id   7d41f195c3227e780e81a05df44b274d
#
_cell.length_a   1.000
_cell.length_b   1.000
_cell.length_c   1.000
_cell.angle_alpha   90.00
_cell.angle_beta   90.00
_cell.angle_gamma   90.00
#
_symmetry.space_group_name_H-M   'P 1'
#
loop_
_entity.id
_entity.type
_entity.pdbx_description
1 polymer ?
#
loop_
_entity_poly.entity_id
_entity_poly.type
_entity_poly.pdbx_seq_one_letter_code
_entity_poly.pdbx_strand_id
1 'polypeptide(L)'
;QPPAEVSDQRVSGLTGAVHSPPKGPNWAAMPTVRTPAGGGDAHNVRSLSVMWTTRLVRSGLAALCAAVLVSSGCARFNDAQSQPFTTEPELRPQPSSTPPPPPPLPPVPFPKECPAPGVMQGCLESTSGLIMGIDSKTALVAERITGAVEEISISAEPKVKTVIPVDPAGDGGLMDIVLSPTYSQDRLMYAYISTPTDNRVVRVADGDIPKDILTGIPKGAAGNTGALIFTSPTTLVVMTGDAGDPALAADPQSLAGKVLRIEQPTTIGQTPPTTALSGIGSGGGLCIDPVDGSLYVADRTPTADRLQRITKNSEVSTVWTWPDKPGVAGCAAMDGTVLVNLINTKLTVAVRLAPSTGAVTGEPDVVRKDTHAHAWALRMSPDGNVWGATVNKTAGDAEKLDDVVFPLFPQGGGFPRNNDDKT
;
A
#
# COMPACT_ATOMS: atom_id res chain seq x y z
N GLN A 1 63.60 -10.22 27.12
CA GLN A 1 63.87 -11.53 26.45
C GLN A 1 62.99 -11.61 25.20
N PRO A 2 63.55 -11.95 24.03
CA PRO A 2 62.85 -11.87 22.74
C PRO A 2 62.06 -13.16 22.41
N PRO A 3 61.23 -13.12 21.32
CA PRO A 3 60.29 -14.16 21.01
C PRO A 3 60.93 -15.33 20.22
N ALA A 4 60.27 -16.50 20.33
CA ALA A 4 60.68 -17.75 19.66
C ALA A 4 60.14 -17.80 18.22
N GLU A 5 61.04 -18.17 17.33
CA GLU A 5 60.76 -18.61 15.94
C GLU A 5 59.98 -19.90 15.90
N VAL A 6 59.00 -19.99 15.00
CA VAL A 6 58.36 -21.26 14.61
C VAL A 6 58.62 -21.51 13.13
N SER A 7 59.20 -22.65 12.91
CA SER A 7 59.71 -23.22 11.67
C SER A 7 58.66 -23.52 10.61
N ASP A 8 59.04 -23.25 9.40
CA ASP A 8 58.53 -23.67 8.10
C ASP A 8 58.54 -25.20 7.92
N GLN A 9 57.38 -25.82 7.65
CA GLN A 9 57.27 -27.17 7.13
C GLN A 9 56.52 -27.17 5.80
N ARG A 10 57.30 -27.26 4.73
CA ARG A 10 56.85 -27.67 3.40
C ARG A 10 56.38 -29.12 3.46
N VAL A 11 55.17 -29.38 2.98
CA VAL A 11 54.78 -30.71 2.50
C VAL A 11 54.39 -30.62 1.01
N SER A 12 55.16 -31.35 0.23
CA SER A 12 55.01 -31.53 -1.19
C SER A 12 53.92 -32.55 -1.55
N GLY A 13 53.13 -32.23 -2.60
CA GLY A 13 52.73 -33.16 -3.64
C GLY A 13 51.53 -34.08 -3.36
N LEU A 14 50.44 -33.80 -4.06
CA LEU A 14 49.60 -34.87 -4.66
C LEU A 14 48.82 -34.27 -5.84
N THR A 15 49.24 -34.71 -7.02
CA THR A 15 48.53 -34.60 -8.31
C THR A 15 47.33 -35.55 -8.29
N GLY A 16 46.13 -35.08 -8.66
CA GLY A 16 44.94 -35.93 -8.71
C GLY A 16 43.77 -35.34 -9.51
N ALA A 17 43.72 -35.76 -10.77
CA ALA A 17 42.52 -35.99 -11.58
C ALA A 17 41.50 -34.85 -11.77
N VAL A 18 41.50 -34.26 -12.94
CA VAL A 18 40.45 -33.51 -13.59
C VAL A 18 39.26 -34.43 -13.86
N HIS A 19 38.14 -34.27 -13.17
CA HIS A 19 36.84 -34.88 -13.52
C HIS A 19 36.07 -33.95 -14.44
N SER A 20 35.84 -34.42 -15.66
CA SER A 20 34.96 -33.82 -16.67
C SER A 20 33.48 -33.95 -16.19
N PRO A 21 32.65 -32.93 -16.46
CA PRO A 21 31.22 -33.02 -16.12
C PRO A 21 30.45 -33.99 -17.05
N PRO A 22 29.38 -34.63 -16.58
CA PRO A 22 28.56 -35.54 -17.37
C PRO A 22 27.81 -34.81 -18.48
N LYS A 23 27.81 -35.41 -19.68
CA LYS A 23 27.04 -34.98 -20.84
C LYS A 23 25.54 -35.07 -20.53
N GLY A 24 24.82 -33.96 -20.72
CA GLY A 24 23.37 -33.89 -20.67
C GLY A 24 22.68 -34.66 -21.81
N PRO A 25 21.39 -35.04 -21.66
CA PRO A 25 20.67 -35.85 -22.63
C PRO A 25 20.36 -35.08 -23.91
N ASN A 26 20.56 -35.79 -25.02
CA ASN A 26 20.36 -35.40 -26.42
C ASN A 26 18.85 -35.31 -26.73
N TRP A 27 18.33 -34.11 -26.98
CA TRP A 27 16.97 -33.87 -27.46
C TRP A 27 16.96 -33.67 -28.98
N ALA A 28 17.13 -34.76 -29.72
CA ALA A 28 16.82 -34.79 -31.13
C ALA A 28 15.71 -35.82 -31.35
N ALA A 29 14.64 -35.39 -32.02
CA ALA A 29 13.50 -36.15 -32.55
C ALA A 29 12.18 -36.04 -31.74
N MET A 30 11.40 -35.03 -32.05
CA MET A 30 9.94 -35.16 -32.05
C MET A 30 9.40 -34.92 -33.46
N PRO A 31 8.43 -35.71 -33.94
CA PRO A 31 7.98 -35.71 -35.33
C PRO A 31 7.06 -34.50 -35.61
N THR A 32 7.30 -33.86 -36.76
CA THR A 32 6.43 -32.83 -37.34
C THR A 32 5.08 -33.43 -37.71
N VAL A 33 4.02 -32.89 -37.12
CA VAL A 33 2.64 -33.14 -37.57
C VAL A 33 2.38 -32.34 -38.83
N ARG A 34 2.15 -33.04 -39.96
CA ARG A 34 1.71 -32.48 -41.24
C ARG A 34 0.24 -32.09 -41.14
N THR A 35 -0.07 -30.83 -41.39
CA THR A 35 -1.42 -30.39 -41.76
C THR A 35 -1.75 -30.79 -43.21
N PRO A 36 -2.91 -31.36 -43.49
CA PRO A 36 -3.33 -31.59 -44.86
C PRO A 36 -3.87 -30.28 -45.49
N ALA A 37 -3.36 -29.98 -46.68
CA ALA A 37 -3.96 -29.03 -47.60
C ALA A 37 -5.17 -29.66 -48.24
N GLY A 38 -6.34 -29.03 -48.13
CA GLY A 38 -7.55 -29.36 -48.85
C GLY A 38 -8.13 -28.07 -49.43
N GLY A 39 -8.00 -27.99 -50.76
CA GLY A 39 -8.59 -26.93 -51.56
C GLY A 39 -10.01 -27.27 -51.98
N GLY A 40 -10.71 -26.27 -52.49
CA GLY A 40 -11.89 -26.41 -53.33
C GLY A 40 -13.20 -26.00 -52.61
N ASP A 41 -13.81 -25.01 -52.99
CA ASP A 41 -14.80 -24.64 -53.96
C ASP A 41 -15.67 -23.46 -53.49
N ALA A 42 -15.68 -22.47 -54.31
CA ALA A 42 -16.60 -21.34 -54.22
C ALA A 42 -18.00 -21.80 -54.63
N HIS A 43 -18.97 -21.73 -53.72
CA HIS A 43 -20.38 -21.72 -54.11
C HIS A 43 -21.06 -20.42 -53.71
N ASN A 44 -21.31 -19.69 -54.75
CA ASN A 44 -22.19 -18.58 -54.97
C ASN A 44 -23.61 -18.91 -54.45
N VAL A 45 -24.09 -18.25 -53.41
CA VAL A 45 -25.51 -18.27 -53.02
C VAL A 45 -26.04 -16.85 -53.05
N ARG A 46 -26.92 -16.69 -54.01
CA ARG A 46 -27.69 -15.53 -54.41
C ARG A 46 -28.42 -14.87 -53.23
N SER A 47 -28.35 -13.56 -53.23
CA SER A 47 -29.28 -12.67 -52.55
C SER A 47 -30.72 -12.98 -52.93
N LEU A 48 -31.56 -13.36 -52.01
CA LEU A 48 -33.01 -13.28 -52.14
C LEU A 48 -33.50 -12.12 -51.28
N SER A 49 -33.88 -11.07 -51.99
CA SER A 49 -34.56 -9.90 -51.46
C SER A 49 -35.89 -10.30 -50.80
N VAL A 50 -36.02 -10.03 -49.50
CA VAL A 50 -37.30 -9.98 -48.81
C VAL A 50 -37.80 -8.54 -48.83
N MET A 51 -38.41 -8.17 -49.97
CA MET A 51 -39.39 -7.10 -50.05
C MET A 51 -40.76 -7.74 -49.82
N TRP A 52 -41.29 -7.56 -48.61
CA TRP A 52 -42.75 -7.71 -48.31
C TRP A 52 -42.99 -7.71 -46.78
N THR A 53 -42.78 -6.59 -46.10
CA THR A 53 -43.36 -6.35 -44.74
C THR A 53 -43.47 -4.88 -44.32
N THR A 54 -43.43 -3.92 -45.25
CA THR A 54 -43.50 -2.48 -44.91
C THR A 54 -44.86 -1.85 -45.03
N ARG A 55 -45.94 -2.63 -45.21
CA ARG A 55 -47.30 -2.06 -45.34
C ARG A 55 -48.25 -2.31 -44.14
N LEU A 56 -47.88 -3.11 -43.16
CA LEU A 56 -48.74 -3.38 -42.01
C LEU A 56 -48.32 -2.67 -40.69
N VAL A 57 -47.17 -1.98 -40.65
CA VAL A 57 -46.72 -1.27 -39.46
C VAL A 57 -47.21 0.19 -39.42
N ARG A 58 -47.66 0.76 -40.55
CA ARG A 58 -48.15 2.16 -40.56
C ARG A 58 -49.57 2.38 -40.08
N SER A 59 -50.38 1.32 -39.95
CA SER A 59 -51.76 1.42 -39.47
C SER A 59 -51.85 1.18 -37.92
N GLY A 60 -50.86 0.58 -37.30
CA GLY A 60 -50.87 0.31 -35.87
C GLY A 60 -50.39 1.48 -35.00
N LEU A 61 -49.50 2.35 -35.53
CA LEU A 61 -48.97 3.48 -34.78
C LEU A 61 -49.96 4.65 -34.64
N ALA A 62 -50.89 4.82 -35.57
CA ALA A 62 -51.89 5.89 -35.48
C ALA A 62 -52.98 5.62 -34.43
N ALA A 63 -53.29 4.34 -34.15
CA ALA A 63 -54.26 3.97 -33.10
C ALA A 63 -53.70 4.06 -31.67
N LEU A 64 -52.39 3.88 -31.49
CA LEU A 64 -51.72 3.98 -30.18
C LEU A 64 -51.54 5.44 -29.75
N CYS A 65 -51.31 6.38 -30.66
CA CYS A 65 -51.21 7.80 -30.32
C CYS A 65 -52.54 8.45 -29.94
N ALA A 66 -53.68 7.92 -30.45
CA ALA A 66 -55.01 8.44 -30.09
C ALA A 66 -55.48 7.96 -28.69
N ALA A 67 -54.99 6.81 -28.20
CA ALA A 67 -55.33 6.30 -26.89
C ALA A 67 -54.56 6.97 -25.72
N VAL A 68 -53.38 7.57 -26.00
CA VAL A 68 -52.55 8.24 -24.95
C VAL A 68 -52.99 9.68 -24.72
N LEU A 69 -53.76 10.30 -25.62
CA LEU A 69 -54.22 11.68 -25.48
C LEU A 69 -55.54 11.82 -24.67
N VAL A 70 -56.20 10.71 -24.29
CA VAL A 70 -57.46 10.76 -23.49
C VAL A 70 -57.21 10.46 -22.00
N SER A 71 -56.00 10.12 -21.58
CA SER A 71 -55.67 9.81 -20.19
C SER A 71 -54.92 10.93 -19.43
N SER A 72 -54.85 12.14 -19.98
CA SER A 72 -54.48 13.33 -19.21
C SER A 72 -55.66 13.84 -18.41
N GLY A 73 -56.11 13.01 -17.45
CA GLY A 73 -57.03 13.43 -16.38
C GLY A 73 -56.30 14.39 -15.48
N CYS A 74 -56.74 15.65 -15.46
CA CYS A 74 -56.35 16.60 -14.41
C CYS A 74 -56.72 15.97 -13.07
N ALA A 75 -55.73 15.64 -12.28
CA ALA A 75 -55.93 15.33 -10.85
C ALA A 75 -56.48 16.61 -10.22
N ARG A 76 -57.80 16.67 -10.02
CA ARG A 76 -58.41 17.66 -9.15
C ARG A 76 -58.01 17.28 -7.73
N PHE A 77 -57.12 18.08 -7.14
CA PHE A 77 -56.91 18.04 -5.70
C PHE A 77 -58.26 18.33 -5.02
N ASN A 78 -58.76 17.37 -4.26
CA ASN A 78 -59.96 17.50 -3.51
C ASN A 78 -59.56 18.19 -2.20
N ASP A 79 -59.69 19.51 -2.12
CA ASP A 79 -59.35 20.35 -0.95
C ASP A 79 -60.18 19.97 0.31
N ALA A 80 -61.16 19.05 0.18
CA ALA A 80 -61.99 18.60 1.30
C ALA A 80 -61.36 17.50 2.18
N GLN A 81 -60.15 17.00 1.85
CA GLN A 81 -59.42 15.97 2.60
C GLN A 81 -58.04 16.38 3.09
N SER A 82 -57.66 17.64 3.01
CA SER A 82 -56.48 18.14 3.72
C SER A 82 -56.79 18.15 5.21
N GLN A 83 -56.43 17.10 5.90
CA GLN A 83 -56.41 17.13 7.36
C GLN A 83 -55.43 18.23 7.80
N PRO A 84 -55.79 19.05 8.79
CA PRO A 84 -54.84 20.04 9.31
C PRO A 84 -53.61 19.28 9.80
N PHE A 85 -52.44 19.77 9.42
CA PHE A 85 -51.15 19.28 9.93
C PHE A 85 -51.25 19.24 11.46
N THR A 86 -51.25 18.03 12.01
CA THR A 86 -51.04 17.86 13.44
C THR A 86 -49.59 18.32 13.66
N THR A 87 -49.42 19.32 14.52
CA THR A 87 -48.10 19.76 14.94
C THR A 87 -47.31 18.53 15.34
N GLU A 88 -46.16 18.35 14.72
CA GLU A 88 -45.21 17.27 15.03
C GLU A 88 -45.06 17.17 16.55
N PRO A 89 -45.21 15.98 17.16
CA PRO A 89 -45.05 15.87 18.59
C PRO A 89 -43.67 16.38 18.97
N GLU A 90 -43.61 17.43 19.77
CA GLU A 90 -42.32 17.88 20.34
C GLU A 90 -41.71 16.70 21.05
N LEU A 91 -40.64 16.17 20.48
CA LEU A 91 -39.77 15.20 21.13
C LEU A 91 -39.23 15.88 22.39
N ARG A 92 -39.87 15.65 23.50
CA ARG A 92 -39.31 16.03 24.79
C ARG A 92 -37.92 15.42 24.84
N PRO A 93 -36.86 16.21 25.05
CA PRO A 93 -35.51 15.67 25.24
C PRO A 93 -35.59 14.63 26.36
N GLN A 94 -35.42 13.38 26.03
CA GLN A 94 -35.25 12.35 27.04
C GLN A 94 -34.00 12.71 27.80
N PRO A 95 -33.98 12.81 29.12
CA PRO A 95 -32.77 13.12 29.85
C PRO A 95 -31.74 12.04 29.51
N SER A 96 -30.69 12.45 28.81
CA SER A 96 -29.54 11.58 28.48
C SER A 96 -28.94 11.13 29.82
N SER A 97 -29.04 9.85 30.11
CA SER A 97 -28.40 9.24 31.28
C SER A 97 -26.88 9.02 31.07
N THR A 98 -26.38 9.48 29.92
CA THR A 98 -24.94 9.44 29.68
C THR A 98 -24.28 10.64 30.36
N PRO A 99 -23.32 10.43 31.27
CA PRO A 99 -22.57 11.53 31.84
C PRO A 99 -21.92 12.34 30.69
N PRO A 100 -21.86 13.66 30.79
CA PRO A 100 -21.13 14.44 29.80
C PRO A 100 -19.72 13.89 29.69
N PRO A 101 -19.15 13.79 28.47
CA PRO A 101 -17.75 13.39 28.30
C PRO A 101 -16.87 14.28 29.19
N PRO A 102 -15.83 13.73 29.82
CA PRO A 102 -14.92 14.55 30.62
C PRO A 102 -14.40 15.68 29.75
N PRO A 103 -14.20 16.88 30.33
CA PRO A 103 -13.66 18.00 29.57
C PRO A 103 -12.33 17.58 28.94
N PRO A 104 -12.03 18.02 27.72
CA PRO A 104 -10.75 17.74 27.07
C PRO A 104 -9.63 18.14 28.03
N LEU A 105 -8.64 17.25 28.20
CA LEU A 105 -7.44 17.59 28.95
C LEU A 105 -6.84 18.84 28.32
N PRO A 106 -6.33 19.79 29.12
CA PRO A 106 -5.65 20.94 28.58
C PRO A 106 -4.49 20.46 27.69
N PRO A 107 -4.25 21.09 26.52
CA PRO A 107 -3.14 20.72 25.66
C PRO A 107 -1.84 20.70 26.47
N VAL A 108 -1.12 19.60 26.46
CA VAL A 108 0.21 19.53 27.01
C VAL A 108 1.08 20.44 26.15
N PRO A 109 1.78 21.44 26.73
CA PRO A 109 2.62 22.31 25.93
C PRO A 109 3.67 21.49 25.18
N PHE A 110 3.78 21.71 23.87
CA PHE A 110 4.81 21.06 23.05
C PHE A 110 6.20 21.40 23.61
N PRO A 111 7.06 20.41 23.88
CA PRO A 111 8.37 20.67 24.48
C PRO A 111 9.21 21.55 23.54
N LYS A 112 9.80 22.62 24.04
CA LYS A 112 10.64 23.56 23.26
C LYS A 112 11.87 22.89 22.62
N GLU A 113 12.18 21.66 23.01
CA GLU A 113 13.33 20.89 22.56
C GLU A 113 13.02 20.01 21.35
N CYS A 114 11.74 19.88 20.96
CA CYS A 114 11.31 18.95 19.90
C CYS A 114 11.69 19.32 18.49
N PRO A 115 11.90 20.60 18.10
CA PRO A 115 12.60 20.95 16.87
C PRO A 115 14.10 20.63 17.04
N ALA A 116 14.48 19.37 16.87
CA ALA A 116 15.88 18.97 16.96
C ALA A 116 16.61 19.24 15.63
N PRO A 117 17.91 19.63 15.67
CA PRO A 117 18.70 19.79 14.46
C PRO A 117 18.75 18.50 13.65
N GLY A 118 18.56 18.59 12.35
CA GLY A 118 18.71 17.45 11.43
C GLY A 118 17.44 16.57 11.26
N VAL A 119 16.34 16.90 11.94
CA VAL A 119 15.05 16.24 11.74
C VAL A 119 13.99 17.25 11.26
N MET A 120 12.94 16.78 10.61
CA MET A 120 11.78 17.62 10.30
C MET A 120 10.97 17.89 11.56
N GLN A 121 10.73 16.83 12.34
CA GLN A 121 9.97 16.89 13.60
C GLN A 121 10.43 15.77 14.54
N GLY A 122 10.36 16.04 15.83
CA GLY A 122 10.57 15.07 16.90
C GLY A 122 9.42 15.10 17.91
N CYS A 123 9.56 14.32 18.98
CA CYS A 123 8.57 14.15 20.06
C CYS A 123 7.19 13.66 19.57
N LEU A 124 7.17 12.97 18.46
CA LEU A 124 5.97 12.30 17.96
C LEU A 124 5.68 11.03 18.76
N GLU A 125 4.46 10.55 18.75
CA GLU A 125 4.18 9.18 19.13
C GLU A 125 4.68 8.20 18.06
N SER A 126 4.67 6.89 18.34
CA SER A 126 5.17 5.89 17.39
C SER A 126 4.52 6.03 16.04
N THR A 127 5.34 6.37 15.03
CA THR A 127 4.83 6.66 13.70
C THR A 127 4.46 5.36 12.94
N SER A 128 3.71 5.52 11.85
CA SER A 128 3.38 4.41 10.94
C SER A 128 3.41 4.87 9.48
N GLY A 129 2.49 5.72 9.05
CA GLY A 129 2.42 6.28 7.71
C GLY A 129 3.09 7.66 7.62
N LEU A 130 3.67 7.96 6.46
CA LEU A 130 4.30 9.25 6.17
C LEU A 130 3.92 9.67 4.75
N ILE A 131 3.49 10.93 4.58
CA ILE A 131 3.21 11.53 3.26
C ILE A 131 3.94 12.86 3.18
N MET A 132 4.81 13.02 2.19
CA MET A 132 5.52 14.28 1.98
C MET A 132 4.62 15.29 1.26
N GLY A 133 4.66 16.53 1.72
CA GLY A 133 3.98 17.64 1.05
C GLY A 133 4.59 17.97 -0.30
N ILE A 134 3.79 18.59 -1.17
CA ILE A 134 4.24 19.01 -2.52
C ILE A 134 5.37 20.05 -2.47
N ASP A 135 5.52 20.75 -1.35
CA ASP A 135 6.57 21.73 -1.09
C ASP A 135 7.87 21.10 -0.58
N SER A 136 7.88 19.77 -0.34
CA SER A 136 8.99 19.01 0.25
C SER A 136 9.46 19.52 1.62
N LYS A 137 8.68 20.39 2.28
CA LYS A 137 8.99 21.03 3.57
C LYS A 137 7.98 20.71 4.65
N THR A 138 6.82 20.22 4.26
CA THR A 138 5.75 19.75 5.14
C THR A 138 5.53 18.25 4.93
N ALA A 139 4.93 17.60 5.92
CA ALA A 139 4.51 16.22 5.78
C ALA A 139 3.25 15.97 6.63
N LEU A 140 2.51 14.90 6.29
CA LEU A 140 1.55 14.27 7.18
C LEU A 140 2.18 13.02 7.75
N VAL A 141 2.14 12.88 9.05
CA VAL A 141 2.61 11.70 9.76
C VAL A 141 1.44 11.06 10.51
N ALA A 142 1.33 9.75 10.41
CA ALA A 142 0.35 8.96 11.14
C ALA A 142 1.00 8.40 12.41
N GLU A 143 0.31 8.52 13.53
CA GLU A 143 0.71 7.92 14.80
C GLU A 143 -0.08 6.62 15.03
N ARG A 144 0.64 5.52 15.15
CA ARG A 144 0.07 4.18 15.18
C ARG A 144 -0.93 3.95 16.31
N ILE A 145 -0.56 4.40 17.52
CA ILE A 145 -1.29 4.09 18.76
C ILE A 145 -2.44 5.06 18.99
N THR A 146 -2.22 6.34 18.77
CA THR A 146 -3.20 7.40 19.04
C THR A 146 -4.24 7.53 17.93
N GLY A 147 -3.91 7.07 16.70
CA GLY A 147 -4.71 7.29 15.52
C GLY A 147 -4.67 8.72 15.00
N ALA A 148 -3.79 9.56 15.55
CA ALA A 148 -3.61 10.93 15.10
C ALA A 148 -2.92 10.97 13.74
N VAL A 149 -3.34 11.90 12.89
CA VAL A 149 -2.64 12.33 11.69
C VAL A 149 -2.23 13.77 11.91
N GLU A 150 -0.94 14.01 11.93
CA GLU A 150 -0.37 15.32 12.20
C GLU A 150 0.27 15.94 10.96
N GLU A 151 0.01 17.21 10.75
CA GLU A 151 0.75 18.03 9.81
C GLU A 151 1.98 18.60 10.50
N ILE A 152 3.15 18.27 9.97
CA ILE A 152 4.46 18.62 10.53
C ILE A 152 5.29 19.42 9.54
N SER A 153 6.22 20.22 10.07
CA SER A 153 7.19 20.97 9.27
C SER A 153 8.46 21.26 10.09
N ILE A 154 9.54 21.66 9.43
CA ILE A 154 10.84 21.89 10.09
C ILE A 154 10.80 22.99 11.16
N SER A 155 9.86 23.93 11.12
CA SER A 155 9.90 25.16 11.91
C SER A 155 8.62 25.46 12.70
N ALA A 156 7.65 24.56 12.71
CA ALA A 156 6.39 24.77 13.43
C ALA A 156 6.07 23.56 14.31
N GLU A 157 5.28 23.78 15.35
CA GLU A 157 4.73 22.70 16.17
C GLU A 157 3.81 21.82 15.33
N PRO A 158 3.77 20.49 15.61
CA PRO A 158 2.85 19.57 14.96
C PRO A 158 1.40 20.06 15.12
N LYS A 159 0.62 19.89 14.06
CA LYS A 159 -0.78 20.24 14.08
C LYS A 159 -1.63 19.02 13.78
N VAL A 160 -2.40 18.58 14.76
CA VAL A 160 -3.36 17.48 14.57
C VAL A 160 -4.38 17.87 13.50
N LYS A 161 -4.40 17.13 12.43
CA LYS A 161 -5.32 17.29 11.30
C LYS A 161 -6.60 16.52 11.51
N THR A 162 -6.48 15.29 11.96
CA THR A 162 -7.61 14.41 12.31
C THR A 162 -7.14 13.34 13.28
N VAL A 163 -8.08 12.73 14.01
CA VAL A 163 -7.85 11.53 14.83
C VAL A 163 -8.80 10.45 14.35
N ILE A 164 -8.25 9.34 13.89
CA ILE A 164 -9.02 8.19 13.41
C ILE A 164 -9.14 7.20 14.59
N PRO A 165 -10.35 6.80 15.00
CA PRO A 165 -10.50 5.80 16.05
C PRO A 165 -9.87 4.47 15.65
N VAL A 166 -8.95 3.96 16.47
CA VAL A 166 -8.21 2.72 16.22
C VAL A 166 -8.14 1.86 17.49
N ASP A 167 -7.89 0.56 17.30
CA ASP A 167 -7.49 -0.35 18.36
C ASP A 167 -6.02 -0.75 18.17
N PRO A 168 -5.10 -0.24 19.02
CA PRO A 168 -3.69 -0.53 18.91
C PRO A 168 -3.28 -1.89 19.51
N ALA A 169 -4.22 -2.72 19.95
CA ALA A 169 -3.94 -4.02 20.55
C ALA A 169 -3.13 -4.91 19.58
N GLY A 170 -2.16 -5.62 20.14
CA GLY A 170 -1.16 -6.34 19.36
C GLY A 170 -0.20 -5.35 18.71
N ASP A 171 0.06 -5.55 17.43
CA ASP A 171 0.80 -4.62 16.57
C ASP A 171 -0.12 -3.78 15.65
N GLY A 172 -1.41 -3.68 16.00
CA GLY A 172 -2.43 -2.92 15.29
C GLY A 172 -2.38 -1.41 15.52
N GLY A 173 -3.41 -0.71 15.08
CA GLY A 173 -3.58 0.74 15.20
C GLY A 173 -3.81 1.43 13.86
N LEU A 174 -3.34 2.67 13.70
CA LEU A 174 -3.26 3.37 12.42
C LEU A 174 -1.98 2.94 11.71
N MET A 175 -2.09 2.10 10.69
CA MET A 175 -0.93 1.41 10.11
C MET A 175 -0.31 2.14 8.93
N ASP A 176 -1.09 2.80 8.09
CA ASP A 176 -0.62 3.62 6.97
C ASP A 176 -1.68 4.59 6.51
N ILE A 177 -1.24 5.65 5.82
CA ILE A 177 -2.10 6.67 5.21
C ILE A 177 -1.63 6.98 3.80
N VAL A 178 -2.59 7.30 2.92
CA VAL A 178 -2.31 7.81 1.58
C VAL A 178 -3.36 8.84 1.17
N LEU A 179 -2.95 9.90 0.47
CA LEU A 179 -3.89 10.89 -0.06
C LEU A 179 -4.60 10.35 -1.30
N SER A 180 -5.83 10.79 -1.52
CA SER A 180 -6.51 10.64 -2.79
C SER A 180 -5.66 11.26 -3.92
N PRO A 181 -5.60 10.65 -5.10
CA PRO A 181 -4.95 11.26 -6.27
C PRO A 181 -5.53 12.63 -6.65
N THR A 182 -6.76 12.91 -6.20
CA THR A 182 -7.46 14.18 -6.39
C THR A 182 -7.59 14.99 -5.08
N TYR A 183 -6.68 14.77 -4.13
CA TYR A 183 -6.73 15.41 -2.79
C TYR A 183 -6.89 16.92 -2.81
N SER A 184 -6.30 17.61 -3.79
CA SER A 184 -6.47 19.06 -3.95
C SER A 184 -7.94 19.48 -4.15
N GLN A 185 -8.77 18.57 -4.67
CA GLN A 185 -10.18 18.79 -4.97
C GLN A 185 -11.11 18.20 -3.91
N ASP A 186 -10.85 16.94 -3.51
CA ASP A 186 -11.76 16.15 -2.69
C ASP A 186 -11.38 16.11 -1.20
N ARG A 187 -10.14 16.48 -0.85
CA ARG A 187 -9.60 16.46 0.51
C ARG A 187 -9.70 15.10 1.19
N LEU A 188 -9.71 14.02 0.41
CA LEU A 188 -9.85 12.67 0.91
C LEU A 188 -8.48 12.04 1.21
N MET A 189 -8.41 11.35 2.33
CA MET A 189 -7.30 10.49 2.72
C MET A 189 -7.83 9.07 2.93
N TYR A 190 -7.03 8.08 2.59
CA TYR A 190 -7.30 6.68 2.89
C TYR A 190 -6.35 6.23 3.99
N ALA A 191 -6.86 5.41 4.90
CA ALA A 191 -6.10 4.89 6.02
C ALA A 191 -6.32 3.38 6.18
N TYR A 192 -5.27 2.65 6.50
CA TYR A 192 -5.36 1.27 6.98
C TYR A 192 -5.36 1.29 8.51
N ILE A 193 -6.40 0.73 9.10
CA ILE A 193 -6.60 0.78 10.55
C ILE A 193 -6.94 -0.60 11.11
N SER A 194 -6.61 -0.79 12.38
CA SER A 194 -7.15 -1.89 13.19
C SER A 194 -8.31 -1.39 14.03
N THR A 195 -9.37 -2.19 14.09
CA THR A 195 -10.53 -2.02 15.00
C THR A 195 -10.54 -3.15 16.02
N PRO A 196 -11.43 -3.17 17.02
CA PRO A 196 -11.53 -4.31 17.93
C PRO A 196 -11.83 -5.65 17.24
N THR A 197 -12.43 -5.65 16.05
CA THR A 197 -12.94 -6.85 15.38
C THR A 197 -12.17 -7.25 14.12
N ASP A 198 -11.60 -6.30 13.40
CA ASP A 198 -10.93 -6.55 12.12
C ASP A 198 -9.89 -5.46 11.83
N ASN A 199 -9.07 -5.71 10.82
CA ASN A 199 -8.34 -4.65 10.13
C ASN A 199 -9.19 -4.19 8.94
N ARG A 200 -9.06 -2.91 8.55
CA ARG A 200 -9.85 -2.36 7.43
C ARG A 200 -9.19 -1.17 6.76
N VAL A 201 -9.63 -0.88 5.55
CA VAL A 201 -9.33 0.38 4.86
C VAL A 201 -10.52 1.31 5.00
N VAL A 202 -10.25 2.53 5.45
CA VAL A 202 -11.24 3.59 5.55
C VAL A 202 -10.85 4.79 4.70
N ARG A 203 -11.84 5.60 4.35
CA ARG A 203 -11.67 6.91 3.72
C ARG A 203 -12.16 7.98 4.69
N VAL A 204 -11.38 9.03 4.86
CA VAL A 204 -11.70 10.14 5.73
C VAL A 204 -11.45 11.47 5.02
N ALA A 205 -12.36 12.43 5.19
CA ALA A 205 -12.13 13.84 4.87
C ALA A 205 -11.78 14.62 6.14
N ASP A 206 -11.17 15.77 5.99
CA ASP A 206 -10.80 16.63 7.12
C ASP A 206 -12.03 16.92 8.00
N GLY A 207 -11.98 16.50 9.28
CA GLY A 207 -13.06 16.73 10.26
C GLY A 207 -14.30 15.84 10.08
N ASP A 208 -14.28 14.85 9.19
CA ASP A 208 -15.39 13.92 8.97
C ASP A 208 -15.15 12.57 9.69
N ILE A 209 -16.22 11.77 9.81
CA ILE A 209 -16.15 10.41 10.34
C ILE A 209 -15.59 9.48 9.26
N PRO A 210 -14.65 8.58 9.60
CA PRO A 210 -14.12 7.59 8.66
C PRO A 210 -15.24 6.72 8.07
N LYS A 211 -15.16 6.45 6.76
CA LYS A 211 -16.12 5.62 6.02
C LYS A 211 -15.40 4.40 5.46
N ASP A 212 -16.00 3.23 5.64
CA ASP A 212 -15.41 1.96 5.23
C ASP A 212 -15.26 1.86 3.71
N ILE A 213 -14.10 1.37 3.26
CA ILE A 213 -13.80 1.01 1.88
C ILE A 213 -13.66 -0.51 1.76
N LEU A 214 -12.88 -1.14 2.64
CA LEU A 214 -12.69 -2.58 2.69
C LEU A 214 -12.68 -3.00 4.16
N THR A 215 -13.55 -3.94 4.53
CA THR A 215 -13.68 -4.48 5.90
C THR A 215 -13.44 -5.98 5.93
N GLY A 216 -13.34 -6.55 7.13
CA GLY A 216 -13.22 -8.00 7.30
C GLY A 216 -11.83 -8.55 6.99
N ILE A 217 -10.80 -7.71 6.98
CA ILE A 217 -9.42 -8.18 6.95
C ILE A 217 -9.14 -8.79 8.34
N PRO A 218 -8.73 -10.07 8.43
CA PRO A 218 -8.48 -10.71 9.71
C PRO A 218 -7.53 -9.92 10.61
N LYS A 219 -7.84 -9.86 11.91
CA LYS A 219 -7.02 -9.26 12.95
C LYS A 219 -6.54 -10.35 13.90
N GLY A 220 -5.27 -10.31 14.26
CA GLY A 220 -4.64 -11.23 15.19
C GLY A 220 -3.98 -10.54 16.39
N ALA A 221 -3.33 -11.33 17.23
CA ALA A 221 -2.48 -10.81 18.31
C ALA A 221 -1.19 -10.16 17.76
N ALA A 222 -0.84 -10.47 16.51
CA ALA A 222 0.28 -9.91 15.74
C ALA A 222 -0.03 -10.02 14.25
N GLY A 223 0.82 -9.44 13.38
CA GLY A 223 0.64 -9.53 11.94
C GLY A 223 -0.50 -8.66 11.41
N ASN A 224 -0.82 -7.56 12.10
CA ASN A 224 -1.88 -6.61 11.70
C ASN A 224 -1.37 -5.50 10.79
N THR A 225 -0.13 -5.58 10.37
CA THR A 225 0.50 -4.56 9.51
C THR A 225 -0.27 -4.40 8.21
N GLY A 226 -0.38 -3.17 7.74
CA GLY A 226 -0.94 -2.83 6.45
C GLY A 226 -0.19 -1.70 5.79
N ALA A 227 -0.22 -1.63 4.48
CA ALA A 227 0.35 -0.54 3.70
C ALA A 227 -0.56 -0.19 2.53
N LEU A 228 -0.56 1.08 2.15
CA LEU A 228 -1.42 1.64 1.13
C LEU A 228 -0.61 2.40 0.08
N ILE A 229 -0.95 2.24 -1.19
CA ILE A 229 -0.40 3.06 -2.27
C ILE A 229 -1.39 3.14 -3.44
N PHE A 230 -1.51 4.32 -4.04
CA PHE A 230 -2.16 4.43 -5.34
C PHE A 230 -1.16 4.12 -6.45
N THR A 231 -1.48 3.13 -7.30
CA THR A 231 -0.68 2.79 -8.49
C THR A 231 -1.20 3.46 -9.75
N SER A 232 -2.41 3.98 -9.70
CA SER A 232 -3.04 4.81 -10.72
C SER A 232 -4.04 5.76 -10.04
N PRO A 233 -4.58 6.77 -10.74
CA PRO A 233 -5.62 7.63 -10.18
C PRO A 233 -6.87 6.88 -9.67
N THR A 234 -7.08 5.66 -10.11
CA THR A 234 -8.28 4.87 -9.79
C THR A 234 -8.00 3.56 -9.07
N THR A 235 -6.73 3.17 -8.91
CA THR A 235 -6.38 1.86 -8.33
C THR A 235 -5.62 2.05 -7.01
N LEU A 236 -6.26 1.69 -5.91
CA LEU A 236 -5.63 1.60 -4.59
C LEU A 236 -5.10 0.18 -4.38
N VAL A 237 -3.83 0.06 -4.06
CA VAL A 237 -3.20 -1.20 -3.66
C VAL A 237 -3.06 -1.23 -2.14
N VAL A 238 -3.45 -2.35 -1.56
CA VAL A 238 -3.46 -2.60 -0.12
C VAL A 238 -2.63 -3.85 0.16
N MET A 239 -1.60 -3.74 0.98
CA MET A 239 -0.92 -4.90 1.57
C MET A 239 -1.54 -5.19 2.93
N THR A 240 -1.79 -6.45 3.23
CA THR A 240 -2.33 -6.93 4.50
C THR A 240 -1.37 -7.93 5.13
N GLY A 241 -1.16 -7.85 6.43
CA GLY A 241 -0.43 -8.87 7.17
C GLY A 241 -1.23 -10.15 7.34
N ASP A 242 -0.58 -11.21 7.81
CA ASP A 242 -1.13 -12.55 7.96
C ASP A 242 -1.96 -12.76 9.24
N ALA A 243 -2.17 -11.71 10.03
CA ALA A 243 -2.83 -11.78 11.35
C ALA A 243 -2.16 -12.78 12.32
N GLY A 244 -0.86 -13.08 12.13
CA GLY A 244 -0.10 -14.06 12.91
C GLY A 244 -0.41 -15.51 12.57
N ASP A 245 -1.16 -15.76 11.50
CA ASP A 245 -1.50 -17.10 11.00
C ASP A 245 -1.15 -17.25 9.51
N PRO A 246 -0.02 -17.86 9.17
CA PRO A 246 0.39 -18.09 7.79
C PRO A 246 -0.61 -18.93 6.97
N ALA A 247 -1.50 -19.71 7.60
CA ALA A 247 -2.52 -20.46 6.89
C ALA A 247 -3.55 -19.50 6.26
N LEU A 248 -3.89 -18.40 6.92
CA LEU A 248 -4.75 -17.37 6.34
C LEU A 248 -4.11 -16.70 5.12
N ALA A 249 -2.78 -16.52 5.13
CA ALA A 249 -2.07 -15.97 3.99
C ALA A 249 -2.10 -16.89 2.76
N ALA A 250 -2.19 -18.20 2.98
CA ALA A 250 -2.32 -19.20 1.92
C ALA A 250 -3.77 -19.39 1.42
N ASP A 251 -4.76 -19.12 2.27
CA ASP A 251 -6.18 -19.27 1.93
C ASP A 251 -6.62 -18.22 0.90
N PRO A 252 -7.10 -18.62 -0.29
CA PRO A 252 -7.57 -17.68 -1.33
C PRO A 252 -8.85 -16.92 -0.94
N GLN A 253 -9.60 -17.39 0.05
CA GLN A 253 -10.81 -16.72 0.53
C GLN A 253 -10.52 -15.68 1.64
N SER A 254 -9.33 -15.76 2.25
CA SER A 254 -8.91 -14.81 3.28
C SER A 254 -8.35 -13.53 2.67
N LEU A 255 -8.64 -12.40 3.31
CA LEU A 255 -8.01 -11.10 3.00
C LEU A 255 -6.68 -10.89 3.75
N ALA A 256 -6.28 -11.80 4.66
CA ALA A 256 -5.00 -11.71 5.35
C ALA A 256 -3.85 -12.20 4.47
N GLY A 257 -2.69 -11.61 4.64
CA GLY A 257 -1.47 -12.02 3.94
C GLY A 257 -1.53 -11.84 2.42
N LYS A 258 -2.06 -10.70 1.96
CA LYS A 258 -2.30 -10.42 0.55
C LYS A 258 -1.76 -9.06 0.12
N VAL A 259 -1.49 -8.92 -1.17
CA VAL A 259 -1.51 -7.63 -1.88
C VAL A 259 -2.79 -7.58 -2.70
N LEU A 260 -3.68 -6.68 -2.35
CA LEU A 260 -5.01 -6.52 -2.94
C LEU A 260 -5.05 -5.27 -3.83
N ARG A 261 -5.80 -5.32 -4.92
CA ARG A 261 -6.12 -4.15 -5.76
C ARG A 261 -7.60 -3.82 -5.61
N ILE A 262 -7.88 -2.57 -5.30
CA ILE A 262 -9.24 -2.01 -5.22
C ILE A 262 -9.38 -0.99 -6.34
N GLU A 263 -10.22 -1.31 -7.31
CA GLU A 263 -10.53 -0.40 -8.40
C GLU A 263 -11.60 0.59 -7.97
N GLN A 264 -11.39 1.87 -8.24
CA GLN A 264 -12.30 2.98 -7.91
C GLN A 264 -12.80 2.89 -6.46
N PRO A 265 -11.92 3.03 -5.44
CA PRO A 265 -12.28 2.83 -4.05
C PRO A 265 -13.42 3.78 -3.62
N THR A 266 -14.61 3.23 -3.39
CA THR A 266 -15.84 3.95 -3.01
C THR A 266 -16.44 3.37 -1.76
N THR A 267 -17.28 4.15 -1.07
CA THR A 267 -17.98 3.71 0.17
C THR A 267 -19.30 2.99 -0.11
N ILE A 268 -19.78 3.03 -1.34
CA ILE A 268 -21.05 2.41 -1.77
C ILE A 268 -20.79 1.69 -3.08
N GLY A 269 -21.23 0.42 -3.18
CA GLY A 269 -21.10 -0.38 -4.40
C GLY A 269 -19.66 -0.73 -4.76
N GLN A 270 -18.78 -0.82 -3.74
CA GLN A 270 -17.39 -1.22 -3.93
C GLN A 270 -17.29 -2.59 -4.59
N THR A 271 -16.56 -2.65 -5.70
CA THR A 271 -16.20 -3.94 -6.33
C THR A 271 -15.27 -4.70 -5.40
N PRO A 272 -15.47 -6.02 -5.21
CA PRO A 272 -14.54 -6.84 -4.42
C PRO A 272 -13.10 -6.67 -4.89
N PRO A 273 -12.11 -6.63 -3.97
CA PRO A 273 -10.72 -6.49 -4.34
C PRO A 273 -10.22 -7.71 -5.13
N THR A 274 -9.26 -7.51 -6.01
CA THR A 274 -8.55 -8.60 -6.68
C THR A 274 -7.21 -8.85 -6.01
N THR A 275 -6.82 -10.11 -5.86
CA THR A 275 -5.53 -10.48 -5.27
C THR A 275 -4.44 -10.41 -6.32
N ALA A 276 -3.44 -9.55 -6.09
CA ALA A 276 -2.25 -9.43 -6.94
C ALA A 276 -1.12 -10.37 -6.45
N LEU A 277 -1.04 -10.62 -5.14
CA LEU A 277 -0.03 -11.48 -4.54
C LEU A 277 -0.59 -12.08 -3.25
N SER A 278 -0.30 -13.35 -2.98
CA SER A 278 -0.64 -14.07 -1.75
C SER A 278 0.62 -14.50 -0.99
N GLY A 279 0.45 -14.92 0.26
CA GLY A 279 1.55 -15.42 1.08
C GLY A 279 2.41 -14.30 1.67
N ILE A 280 1.85 -13.09 1.86
CA ILE A 280 2.45 -12.05 2.67
C ILE A 280 2.44 -12.52 4.12
N GLY A 281 3.53 -12.31 4.83
CA GLY A 281 3.63 -12.66 6.25
C GLY A 281 3.16 -11.53 7.17
N SER A 282 3.91 -11.28 8.25
CA SER A 282 3.50 -10.29 9.26
C SER A 282 3.60 -8.84 8.82
N GLY A 283 3.96 -8.57 7.57
CA GLY A 283 3.96 -7.24 6.96
C GLY A 283 5.32 -6.66 6.66
N GLY A 284 5.35 -5.39 6.34
CA GLY A 284 6.49 -4.62 5.84
C GLY A 284 6.01 -3.33 5.21
N GLY A 285 6.28 -3.11 3.92
CA GLY A 285 5.90 -1.88 3.22
C GLY A 285 5.68 -2.05 1.73
N LEU A 286 5.04 -1.04 1.16
CA LEU A 286 4.84 -0.89 -0.29
C LEU A 286 5.55 0.35 -0.80
N CYS A 287 6.19 0.25 -1.95
CA CYS A 287 6.67 1.41 -2.71
C CYS A 287 6.60 1.14 -4.22
N ILE A 288 6.49 2.22 -4.99
CA ILE A 288 6.40 2.18 -6.45
C ILE A 288 7.61 2.91 -7.05
N ASP A 289 8.20 2.34 -8.08
CA ASP A 289 9.17 3.05 -8.88
C ASP A 289 8.42 3.94 -9.88
N PRO A 290 8.54 5.26 -9.79
CA PRO A 290 7.80 6.17 -10.68
C PRO A 290 8.28 6.11 -12.13
N VAL A 291 9.47 5.58 -12.41
CA VAL A 291 10.06 5.50 -13.75
C VAL A 291 9.41 4.38 -14.55
N ASP A 292 9.40 3.17 -14.02
CA ASP A 292 8.87 1.99 -14.70
C ASP A 292 7.49 1.54 -14.18
N GLY A 293 7.04 2.08 -13.03
CA GLY A 293 5.78 1.75 -12.37
C GLY A 293 5.75 0.36 -11.75
N SER A 294 6.90 -0.25 -11.52
CA SER A 294 6.99 -1.48 -10.74
C SER A 294 6.63 -1.22 -9.29
N LEU A 295 5.80 -2.09 -8.73
CA LEU A 295 5.44 -2.09 -7.31
C LEU A 295 6.40 -3.04 -6.57
N TYR A 296 7.00 -2.55 -5.50
CA TYR A 296 7.83 -3.35 -4.61
C TYR A 296 7.11 -3.62 -3.30
N VAL A 297 7.27 -4.83 -2.79
CA VAL A 297 6.64 -5.37 -1.59
C VAL A 297 7.75 -5.87 -0.67
N ALA A 298 8.01 -5.14 0.39
CA ALA A 298 8.86 -5.60 1.49
C ALA A 298 7.99 -6.42 2.44
N ASP A 299 8.41 -7.64 2.79
CA ASP A 299 7.58 -8.63 3.45
C ASP A 299 8.37 -9.50 4.42
N ARG A 300 7.80 -9.74 5.61
CA ARG A 300 8.37 -10.56 6.70
C ARG A 300 7.61 -11.87 6.82
N THR A 301 8.14 -12.94 6.23
CA THR A 301 7.55 -14.27 6.37
C THR A 301 8.10 -15.03 7.59
N PRO A 302 7.50 -16.13 8.00
CA PRO A 302 8.04 -16.95 9.08
C PRO A 302 9.46 -17.47 8.83
N THR A 303 9.86 -17.67 7.58
CA THR A 303 11.14 -18.28 7.20
C THR A 303 12.21 -17.27 6.77
N ALA A 304 11.83 -16.14 6.22
CA ALA A 304 12.75 -15.11 5.72
C ALA A 304 12.04 -13.78 5.53
N ASP A 305 12.79 -12.69 5.59
CA ASP A 305 12.33 -11.42 5.05
C ASP A 305 12.67 -11.35 3.56
N ARG A 306 11.86 -10.65 2.79
CA ARG A 306 12.05 -10.59 1.33
C ARG A 306 11.58 -9.27 0.73
N LEU A 307 12.16 -8.95 -0.41
CA LEU A 307 11.71 -7.89 -1.30
C LEU A 307 11.20 -8.54 -2.58
N GLN A 308 9.95 -8.28 -2.94
CA GLN A 308 9.32 -8.78 -4.15
C GLN A 308 8.99 -7.60 -5.08
N ARG A 309 8.90 -7.88 -6.38
CA ARG A 309 8.53 -6.92 -7.42
C ARG A 309 7.29 -7.43 -8.15
N ILE A 310 6.35 -6.54 -8.39
CA ILE A 310 5.19 -6.76 -9.25
C ILE A 310 5.30 -5.75 -10.40
N THR A 311 5.50 -6.21 -11.62
CA THR A 311 5.59 -5.36 -12.80
C THR A 311 4.21 -4.82 -13.21
N LYS A 312 4.17 -3.83 -14.12
CA LYS A 312 2.91 -3.35 -14.73
C LYS A 312 2.12 -4.46 -15.41
N ASN A 313 2.80 -5.51 -15.89
CA ASN A 313 2.18 -6.67 -16.52
C ASN A 313 1.71 -7.72 -15.49
N SER A 314 1.76 -7.39 -14.19
CA SER A 314 1.42 -8.29 -13.09
C SER A 314 2.34 -9.51 -12.94
N GLU A 315 3.55 -9.45 -13.50
CA GLU A 315 4.57 -10.47 -13.26
C GLU A 315 5.17 -10.26 -11.87
N VAL A 316 5.24 -11.34 -11.11
CA VAL A 316 5.78 -11.36 -9.75
C VAL A 316 7.15 -12.01 -9.74
N SER A 317 8.13 -11.36 -9.10
CA SER A 317 9.46 -11.93 -8.89
C SER A 317 9.99 -11.59 -7.48
N THR A 318 10.79 -12.48 -6.91
CA THR A 318 11.55 -12.18 -5.70
C THR A 318 12.83 -11.45 -6.13
N VAL A 319 13.02 -10.24 -5.60
CA VAL A 319 14.19 -9.39 -5.85
C VAL A 319 15.32 -9.79 -4.92
N TRP A 320 15.04 -9.86 -3.61
CA TRP A 320 16.02 -10.21 -2.59
C TRP A 320 15.38 -10.97 -1.43
N THR A 321 16.17 -11.80 -0.77
CA THR A 321 15.76 -12.57 0.41
C THR A 321 16.80 -12.44 1.51
N TRP A 322 16.34 -12.13 2.72
CA TRP A 322 17.15 -12.09 3.94
C TRP A 322 16.76 -13.27 4.85
N PRO A 323 17.55 -14.36 4.86
CA PRO A 323 17.27 -15.52 5.73
C PRO A 323 17.42 -15.21 7.23
N ASP A 324 18.26 -14.23 7.56
CA ASP A 324 18.54 -13.73 8.92
C ASP A 324 17.44 -12.85 9.52
N LYS A 325 16.42 -12.50 8.72
CA LYS A 325 15.21 -11.76 9.15
C LYS A 325 15.53 -10.44 9.86
N PRO A 326 16.18 -9.49 9.18
CA PRO A 326 16.55 -8.21 9.76
C PRO A 326 15.35 -7.30 10.04
N GLY A 327 14.12 -7.72 9.74
CA GLY A 327 12.90 -6.96 9.96
C GLY A 327 12.65 -5.93 8.85
N VAL A 328 12.41 -6.36 7.62
CA VAL A 328 12.08 -5.42 6.53
C VAL A 328 10.83 -4.62 6.87
N ALA A 329 10.87 -3.33 6.57
CA ALA A 329 9.79 -2.37 6.83
C ALA A 329 9.49 -1.53 5.58
N GLY A 330 9.33 -0.22 5.73
CA GLY A 330 9.06 0.67 4.61
C GLY A 330 10.15 0.68 3.54
N CYS A 331 9.76 0.96 2.31
CA CYS A 331 10.66 1.09 1.18
C CYS A 331 10.38 2.37 0.38
N ALA A 332 11.38 2.78 -0.43
CA ALA A 332 11.28 3.82 -1.46
C ALA A 332 12.03 3.35 -2.70
N ALA A 333 11.47 3.56 -3.88
CA ALA A 333 12.05 3.08 -5.13
C ALA A 333 12.15 4.20 -6.17
N MET A 334 13.24 4.19 -6.93
CA MET A 334 13.45 5.07 -8.08
C MET A 334 14.53 4.49 -9.00
N ASP A 335 14.21 4.44 -10.28
CA ASP A 335 15.16 4.10 -11.36
C ASP A 335 15.97 2.82 -11.08
N GLY A 336 15.22 1.75 -10.73
CA GLY A 336 15.82 0.43 -10.45
C GLY A 336 16.60 0.33 -9.14
N THR A 337 16.60 1.34 -8.28
CA THR A 337 17.14 1.26 -6.93
C THR A 337 15.99 1.22 -5.92
N VAL A 338 16.04 0.27 -4.99
CA VAL A 338 15.05 0.14 -3.92
C VAL A 338 15.72 0.28 -2.57
N LEU A 339 15.35 1.31 -1.83
CA LEU A 339 15.76 1.49 -0.44
C LEU A 339 14.80 0.72 0.46
N VAL A 340 15.32 -0.02 1.43
CA VAL A 340 14.53 -0.82 2.38
C VAL A 340 15.04 -0.58 3.79
N ASN A 341 14.13 -0.26 4.71
CA ASN A 341 14.45 -0.21 6.13
C ASN A 341 14.50 -1.63 6.71
N LEU A 342 15.52 -1.88 7.51
CA LEU A 342 15.74 -3.11 8.27
C LEU A 342 15.67 -2.77 9.75
N ILE A 343 14.48 -2.91 10.33
CA ILE A 343 14.15 -2.34 11.64
C ILE A 343 14.93 -2.98 12.80
N ASN A 344 15.12 -4.33 12.76
CA ASN A 344 15.80 -5.04 13.84
C ASN A 344 17.30 -4.77 13.87
N THR A 345 17.89 -4.46 12.71
CA THR A 345 19.32 -4.16 12.58
C THR A 345 19.61 -2.66 12.51
N LYS A 346 18.56 -1.81 12.56
CA LYS A 346 18.66 -0.34 12.51
C LYS A 346 19.38 0.18 11.26
N LEU A 347 19.21 -0.52 10.14
CA LEU A 347 19.83 -0.21 8.86
C LEU A 347 18.79 0.31 7.85
N THR A 348 19.26 1.04 6.87
CA THR A 348 18.59 1.19 5.57
C THR A 348 19.55 0.72 4.50
N VAL A 349 19.11 -0.15 3.61
CA VAL A 349 19.90 -0.71 2.53
C VAL A 349 19.38 -0.31 1.17
N ALA A 350 20.24 -0.25 0.17
CA ALA A 350 19.91 -0.06 -1.23
C ALA A 350 20.07 -1.38 -1.99
N VAL A 351 19.00 -1.88 -2.56
CA VAL A 351 18.98 -3.00 -3.49
C VAL A 351 18.96 -2.43 -4.91
N ARG A 352 19.97 -2.72 -5.72
CA ARG A 352 20.08 -2.19 -7.08
C ARG A 352 19.74 -3.25 -8.12
N LEU A 353 18.96 -2.86 -9.11
CA LEU A 353 18.54 -3.70 -10.21
C LEU A 353 19.08 -3.14 -11.53
N ALA A 354 19.50 -4.03 -12.41
CA ALA A 354 19.86 -3.66 -13.77
C ALA A 354 18.63 -3.17 -14.54
N PRO A 355 18.67 -1.97 -15.15
CA PRO A 355 17.49 -1.37 -15.79
C PRO A 355 16.88 -2.23 -16.89
N SER A 356 17.72 -2.96 -17.65
CA SER A 356 17.28 -3.76 -18.79
C SER A 356 16.63 -5.09 -18.41
N THR A 357 17.03 -5.71 -17.29
CA THR A 357 16.60 -7.06 -16.91
C THR A 357 15.81 -7.10 -15.61
N GLY A 358 15.93 -6.07 -14.76
CA GLY A 358 15.39 -6.08 -13.40
C GLY A 358 16.10 -7.08 -12.47
N ALA A 359 17.24 -7.63 -12.90
CA ALA A 359 18.06 -8.51 -12.07
C ALA A 359 18.86 -7.69 -11.04
N VAL A 360 19.06 -8.25 -9.85
CA VAL A 360 19.90 -7.61 -8.83
C VAL A 360 21.35 -7.58 -9.28
N THR A 361 22.01 -6.43 -9.13
CA THR A 361 23.39 -6.22 -9.61
C THR A 361 24.46 -6.57 -8.58
N GLY A 362 24.09 -6.77 -7.32
CA GLY A 362 25.01 -7.10 -6.23
C GLY A 362 24.29 -7.25 -4.88
N GLU A 363 25.04 -7.43 -3.81
CA GLU A 363 24.50 -7.43 -2.47
C GLU A 363 23.97 -6.04 -2.10
N PRO A 364 22.92 -5.95 -1.21
CA PRO A 364 22.39 -4.67 -0.77
C PRO A 364 23.45 -3.82 -0.04
N ASP A 365 23.63 -2.57 -0.48
CA ASP A 365 24.55 -1.63 0.15
C ASP A 365 23.89 -0.95 1.36
N VAL A 366 24.64 -0.83 2.47
CA VAL A 366 24.16 -0.06 3.63
C VAL A 366 24.29 1.44 3.34
N VAL A 367 23.15 2.14 3.28
CA VAL A 367 23.11 3.60 3.04
C VAL A 367 22.85 4.38 4.33
N ARG A 368 22.30 3.75 5.36
CA ARG A 368 22.11 4.32 6.70
C ARG A 368 22.39 3.24 7.76
N LYS A 369 23.12 3.61 8.79
CA LYS A 369 23.40 2.75 9.92
C LYS A 369 23.16 3.49 11.22
N ASP A 370 22.28 2.95 12.05
CA ASP A 370 22.05 3.33 13.46
C ASP A 370 21.66 4.81 13.73
N THR A 371 21.52 5.62 12.68
CA THR A 371 21.04 6.99 12.81
C THR A 371 19.53 6.96 13.00
N HIS A 372 19.01 7.54 14.07
CA HIS A 372 17.58 7.52 14.43
C HIS A 372 16.99 6.10 14.62
N ALA A 373 17.83 5.10 14.93
CA ALA A 373 17.47 3.73 15.31
C ALA A 373 16.41 3.05 14.40
N HIS A 374 15.23 2.71 14.92
CA HIS A 374 14.22 1.87 14.24
C HIS A 374 13.37 2.68 13.25
N ALA A 375 13.87 2.92 12.04
CA ALA A 375 13.11 3.54 10.99
C ALA A 375 12.06 2.56 10.43
N TRP A 376 10.80 3.01 10.39
CA TRP A 376 9.69 2.26 9.83
C TRP A 376 9.35 2.74 8.42
N ALA A 377 8.77 3.92 8.27
CA ALA A 377 8.37 4.46 6.97
C ALA A 377 9.58 4.99 6.19
N LEU A 378 9.53 4.84 4.87
CA LEU A 378 10.33 5.58 3.90
C LEU A 378 9.40 6.18 2.85
N ARG A 379 9.61 7.46 2.54
CA ARG A 379 8.87 8.16 1.48
C ARG A 379 9.79 9.10 0.73
N MET A 380 9.60 9.14 -0.58
CA MET A 380 10.28 10.11 -1.43
C MET A 380 9.42 11.37 -1.52
N SER A 381 10.05 12.52 -1.35
CA SER A 381 9.42 13.83 -1.58
C SER A 381 9.51 14.24 -3.05
N PRO A 382 8.69 15.20 -3.51
CA PRO A 382 8.67 15.65 -4.91
C PRO A 382 10.00 16.17 -5.44
N ASP A 383 10.90 16.66 -4.57
CA ASP A 383 12.24 17.10 -4.91
C ASP A 383 13.28 15.95 -5.00
N GLY A 384 12.84 14.69 -4.82
CA GLY A 384 13.68 13.50 -4.91
C GLY A 384 14.45 13.16 -3.64
N ASN A 385 14.25 13.89 -2.53
CA ASN A 385 14.81 13.51 -1.24
C ASN A 385 14.00 12.37 -0.62
N VAL A 386 14.68 11.54 0.18
CA VAL A 386 14.03 10.44 0.91
C VAL A 386 13.94 10.78 2.39
N TRP A 387 12.76 10.55 2.95
CA TRP A 387 12.44 10.81 4.33
C TRP A 387 12.05 9.53 5.04
N GLY A 388 12.50 9.41 6.29
CA GLY A 388 12.16 8.28 7.17
C GLY A 388 11.37 8.76 8.38
N ALA A 389 10.63 7.83 8.99
CA ALA A 389 9.95 8.04 10.27
C ALA A 389 10.19 6.84 11.19
N THR A 390 10.38 7.09 12.49
CA THR A 390 10.81 6.08 13.46
C THR A 390 9.66 5.50 14.27
N VAL A 391 9.93 4.35 14.91
CA VAL A 391 9.03 3.64 15.84
C VAL A 391 9.76 3.25 17.14
N ASN A 392 10.71 4.06 17.57
CA ASN A 392 11.60 3.77 18.70
C ASN A 392 10.82 3.54 20.00
N LYS A 393 9.75 4.31 20.26
CA LYS A 393 8.89 4.14 21.43
C LYS A 393 8.28 2.73 21.50
N THR A 394 7.79 2.20 20.38
CA THR A 394 7.23 0.83 20.35
C THR A 394 8.27 -0.26 20.20
N ALA A 395 9.46 0.08 19.70
CA ALA A 395 10.60 -0.85 19.66
C ALA A 395 11.32 -1.01 21.01
N GLY A 396 11.05 -0.10 21.96
CA GLY A 396 11.65 -0.15 23.32
C GLY A 396 12.98 0.57 23.45
N ASP A 397 13.41 1.31 22.43
CA ASP A 397 14.70 2.02 22.37
C ASP A 397 14.53 3.55 22.32
N ALA A 398 13.41 4.07 22.82
CA ALA A 398 13.09 5.50 22.72
C ALA A 398 14.08 6.39 23.48
N GLU A 399 14.56 7.41 22.79
CA GLU A 399 15.28 8.54 23.37
C GLU A 399 14.33 9.72 23.65
N LYS A 400 14.86 10.78 24.28
CA LYS A 400 14.06 11.92 24.73
C LYS A 400 13.24 12.61 23.63
N LEU A 401 13.76 12.63 22.40
CA LEU A 401 13.14 13.33 21.25
C LEU A 401 12.41 12.42 20.30
N ASP A 402 12.32 11.13 20.60
CA ASP A 402 11.61 10.16 19.77
C ASP A 402 10.07 10.29 19.89
N ASP A 403 9.32 9.88 18.90
CA ASP A 403 9.77 9.42 17.56
C ASP A 403 9.99 10.62 16.66
N VAL A 404 10.75 10.41 15.56
CA VAL A 404 11.18 11.51 14.68
C VAL A 404 10.86 11.24 13.20
N VAL A 405 10.68 12.33 12.44
CA VAL A 405 10.73 12.33 10.98
C VAL A 405 12.02 13.00 10.52
N PHE A 406 12.82 12.30 9.72
CA PHE A 406 14.17 12.69 9.37
C PHE A 406 14.49 12.52 7.89
N PRO A 407 15.38 13.34 7.30
CA PRO A 407 15.89 13.13 5.96
C PRO A 407 16.91 11.97 5.96
N LEU A 408 16.75 11.01 5.04
CA LEU A 408 17.68 9.87 4.95
C LEU A 408 19.10 10.33 4.58
N PHE A 409 19.20 11.40 3.76
CA PHE A 409 20.45 11.97 3.28
C PHE A 409 20.55 13.46 3.69
N PRO A 410 21.03 13.78 4.91
CA PRO A 410 20.98 15.13 5.47
C PRO A 410 21.72 16.20 4.65
N GLN A 411 22.68 15.81 3.82
CA GLN A 411 23.52 16.73 3.06
C GLN A 411 23.07 16.97 1.59
N GLY A 412 21.79 16.69 1.26
CA GLY A 412 21.27 16.91 -0.08
C GLY A 412 21.75 15.88 -1.12
N GLY A 413 22.27 14.75 -0.66
CA GLY A 413 22.45 13.57 -1.50
C GLY A 413 21.08 13.00 -1.82
N GLY A 414 20.54 13.29 -3.00
CA GLY A 414 19.29 12.72 -3.47
C GLY A 414 19.34 11.19 -3.54
N PHE A 415 18.28 10.57 -4.00
CA PHE A 415 18.15 9.13 -4.17
C PHE A 415 19.42 8.56 -4.85
N PRO A 416 20.07 7.49 -4.33
CA PRO A 416 21.28 6.92 -4.92
C PRO A 416 20.96 6.40 -6.32
N ARG A 417 21.52 7.10 -7.32
CA ARG A 417 21.34 6.70 -8.73
C ARG A 417 22.20 5.48 -9.03
N ASN A 418 21.68 4.61 -9.88
CA ASN A 418 22.45 3.51 -10.45
C ASN A 418 23.52 4.10 -11.39
N ASN A 419 24.78 4.07 -10.99
CA ASN A 419 25.91 4.64 -11.76
C ASN A 419 26.48 3.66 -12.80
N ASP A 420 25.62 2.90 -13.50
CA ASP A 420 26.07 2.00 -14.57
C ASP A 420 26.44 2.72 -15.88
N ASP A 421 26.37 4.06 -15.93
CA ASP A 421 26.80 4.86 -17.11
C ASP A 421 28.30 5.22 -17.10
N LYS A 422 29.14 4.45 -16.42
CA LYS A 422 30.61 4.58 -16.49
C LYS A 422 31.22 3.33 -17.09
N THR A 423 31.01 3.13 -18.39
CA THR A 423 31.96 2.39 -19.26
C THR A 423 32.19 3.15 -20.56
#